data_85c6ab68e29f06ca119c957aa5a8ce3e
#
_entry.id   85c6ab68e29f06ca119c957aa5a8ce3e
#
_cell.length_a   1.000
_cell.length_b   1.000
_cell.length_c   1.000
_cell.angle_alpha   90.00
_cell.angle_beta   90.00
_cell.angle_gamma   90.00
#
_symmetry.space_group_name_H-M   'P 1'
#
loop_
_entity.id
_entity.type
_entity.pdbx_description
1 polymer ?
#
loop_
_entity_poly.entity_id
_entity_poly.type
_entity_poly.pdbx_seq_one_letter_code
_entity_poly.pdbx_strand_id
1 'polypeptide(L)'
;MTLNVNTETDEAMEERHASNLELFVDLVFVFAITQVTSLIAHELTWAGVGRGMLIAWLVWWLWSQYVWAGTVLDLERSGHARRIAVLGSIPPALLMAIGIPSAYGSTGMLFAVAYLTAQAWMIAIQGQAAWSDEPQRAAWLRFAPLAMISPVVVAIGANFAGDARTWWWITAALVGVAGALNSARRRDDETSAWSINPSHFAERHSLFMIISLGEVLVAIGAKVTDKLSSEDLTAELVVTVVVCVFLAAALWWVYFAFVPRACEAYLSRLQGNDRARYARDAYTFTHFAIVLGVVFYAVVAKHVVVHPGEPLDQADRWMLAASVLLFTGGLIVVKVRTTRGIAPERVAVIAVGCGAAFSGDSIDAIAAIAVIGVTMIGAQIISGRRFERSSLGRLP
;
A
#
# COMPACT_ATOMS: atom_id res chain seq x y z
N MET A 1 25.10 -50.36 19.21
CA MET A 1 24.64 -49.90 17.92
C MET A 1 23.55 -48.86 18.21
N THR A 2 23.98 -47.64 18.53
CA THR A 2 23.13 -46.52 18.92
C THR A 2 22.75 -45.76 17.67
N LEU A 3 21.48 -45.78 17.32
CA LEU A 3 20.92 -44.96 16.26
C LEU A 3 20.96 -43.50 16.70
N ASN A 4 21.85 -42.75 16.08
CA ASN A 4 21.87 -41.32 16.14
C ASN A 4 20.68 -40.81 15.28
N VAL A 5 19.57 -40.49 15.94
CA VAL A 5 18.48 -39.74 15.33
C VAL A 5 18.98 -38.28 15.27
N ASN A 6 19.45 -37.87 14.12
CA ASN A 6 19.61 -36.47 13.78
C ASN A 6 18.20 -35.82 13.81
N THR A 7 17.85 -35.28 14.93
CA THR A 7 16.83 -34.25 15.03
C THR A 7 17.48 -32.96 14.52
N GLU A 8 17.60 -32.80 13.21
CA GLU A 8 17.60 -31.47 12.61
C GLU A 8 16.22 -30.90 12.91
N THR A 9 16.18 -30.17 14.00
CA THR A 9 15.07 -29.30 14.32
C THR A 9 14.87 -28.35 13.15
N ASP A 10 13.82 -28.58 12.35
CA ASP A 10 13.11 -27.49 11.68
C ASP A 10 12.78 -26.48 12.79
N GLU A 11 13.64 -25.48 12.99
CA GLU A 11 13.28 -24.28 13.73
C GLU A 11 12.17 -23.64 12.92
N ALA A 12 10.94 -23.99 13.24
CA ALA A 12 9.76 -23.29 12.78
C ALA A 12 10.03 -21.82 13.08
N MET A 13 10.15 -20.99 12.05
CA MET A 13 10.37 -19.55 12.23
C MET A 13 9.26 -19.07 13.15
N GLU A 14 9.64 -18.63 14.35
CA GLU A 14 8.73 -18.16 15.37
C GLU A 14 7.83 -17.07 14.75
N GLU A 15 6.51 -17.22 14.88
CA GLU A 15 5.54 -16.23 14.40
C GLU A 15 5.88 -14.88 15.03
N ARG A 16 6.15 -13.89 14.21
CA ARG A 16 6.51 -12.56 14.65
C ARG A 16 5.43 -11.58 14.24
N HIS A 17 4.92 -10.85 15.22
CA HIS A 17 3.90 -9.82 15.03
C HIS A 17 4.51 -8.43 14.85
N ALA A 18 3.71 -7.51 14.29
CA ALA A 18 4.06 -6.10 14.21
C ALA A 18 4.12 -5.50 15.63
N SER A 19 5.21 -4.85 15.98
CA SER A 19 5.37 -4.21 17.28
C SER A 19 4.52 -2.93 17.40
N ASN A 20 4.11 -2.58 18.63
CA ASN A 20 3.40 -1.31 18.88
C ASN A 20 4.19 -0.08 18.40
N LEU A 21 5.52 -0.16 18.38
CA LEU A 21 6.39 0.90 17.87
C LEU A 21 6.27 1.06 16.34
N GLU A 22 6.23 -0.06 15.61
CA GLU A 22 6.04 -0.05 14.16
C GLU A 22 4.65 0.52 13.81
N LEU A 23 3.62 0.14 14.57
CA LEU A 23 2.27 0.68 14.39
C LEU A 23 2.23 2.18 14.64
N PHE A 24 2.95 2.67 15.64
CA PHE A 24 3.03 4.10 15.93
C PHE A 24 3.73 4.87 14.79
N VAL A 25 4.79 4.33 14.24
CA VAL A 25 5.46 4.90 13.05
C VAL A 25 4.52 4.90 11.84
N ASP A 26 3.72 3.84 11.64
CA ASP A 26 2.77 3.75 10.53
C ASP A 26 1.70 4.86 10.56
N LEU A 27 1.35 5.42 11.74
CA LEU A 27 0.41 6.55 11.84
C LEU A 27 0.87 7.79 11.06
N VAL A 28 2.18 8.00 10.91
CA VAL A 28 2.71 9.09 10.08
C VAL A 28 2.38 8.85 8.60
N PHE A 29 2.45 7.60 8.15
CA PHE A 29 2.10 7.24 6.78
C PHE A 29 0.59 7.27 6.55
N VAL A 30 -0.24 7.07 7.60
CA VAL A 30 -1.69 7.37 7.54
C VAL A 30 -1.89 8.82 7.16
N PHE A 31 -1.27 9.73 7.91
CA PHE A 31 -1.36 11.15 7.63
C PHE A 31 -0.84 11.49 6.23
N ALA A 32 0.25 10.85 5.79
CA ALA A 32 0.75 11.03 4.42
C ALA A 32 -0.27 10.60 3.36
N ILE A 33 -0.97 9.48 3.54
CA ILE A 33 -2.04 9.03 2.62
C ILE A 33 -3.21 10.04 2.61
N THR A 34 -3.61 10.59 3.76
CA THR A 34 -4.61 11.67 3.82
C THR A 34 -4.19 12.88 2.99
N GLN A 35 -2.91 13.28 3.08
CA GLN A 35 -2.40 14.41 2.28
C GLN A 35 -2.35 14.07 0.77
N VAL A 36 -1.98 12.84 0.41
CA VAL A 36 -2.03 12.36 -0.99
C VAL A 36 -3.46 12.39 -1.53
N THR A 37 -4.42 11.85 -0.78
CA THR A 37 -5.85 11.86 -1.15
C THR A 37 -6.34 13.30 -1.37
N SER A 38 -5.94 14.22 -0.50
CA SER A 38 -6.30 15.64 -0.60
C SER A 38 -5.63 16.32 -1.79
N LEU A 39 -4.36 16.02 -2.07
CA LEU A 39 -3.64 16.53 -3.25
C LEU A 39 -4.32 16.11 -4.56
N ILE A 40 -4.71 14.83 -4.68
CA ILE A 40 -5.40 14.32 -5.87
C ILE A 40 -6.78 14.96 -6.01
N ALA A 41 -7.55 15.05 -4.91
CA ALA A 41 -8.89 15.63 -4.91
C ALA A 41 -8.90 17.14 -5.29
N HIS A 42 -7.80 17.85 -5.02
CA HIS A 42 -7.71 19.29 -5.33
C HIS A 42 -7.50 19.57 -6.83
N GLU A 43 -6.82 18.66 -7.56
CA GLU A 43 -6.51 18.85 -8.98
C GLU A 43 -6.84 17.58 -9.77
N LEU A 44 -8.11 17.41 -10.16
CA LEU A 44 -8.60 16.25 -10.94
C LEU A 44 -8.35 16.42 -12.45
N THR A 45 -7.19 16.95 -12.81
CA THR A 45 -6.66 16.92 -14.18
C THR A 45 -5.77 15.68 -14.36
N TRP A 46 -5.56 15.24 -15.59
CA TRP A 46 -4.62 14.13 -15.87
C TRP A 46 -3.21 14.40 -15.31
N ALA A 47 -2.77 15.67 -15.39
CA ALA A 47 -1.49 16.08 -14.82
C ALA A 47 -1.49 16.05 -13.30
N GLY A 48 -2.54 16.57 -12.65
CA GLY A 48 -2.69 16.59 -11.19
C GLY A 48 -2.78 15.19 -10.62
N VAL A 49 -3.61 14.32 -11.20
CA VAL A 49 -3.71 12.90 -10.81
C VAL A 49 -2.35 12.20 -10.99
N GLY A 50 -1.67 12.41 -12.13
CA GLY A 50 -0.34 11.84 -12.36
C GLY A 50 0.71 12.29 -11.33
N ARG A 51 0.70 13.59 -10.97
CA ARG A 51 1.55 14.14 -9.89
C ARG A 51 1.22 13.53 -8.54
N GLY A 52 -0.08 13.42 -8.21
CA GLY A 52 -0.54 12.78 -6.98
C GLY A 52 -0.14 11.30 -6.89
N MET A 53 -0.27 10.54 -7.98
CA MET A 53 0.19 9.14 -8.07
C MET A 53 1.70 9.03 -7.86
N LEU A 54 2.49 9.96 -8.40
CA LEU A 54 3.94 9.97 -8.22
C LEU A 54 4.31 10.24 -6.75
N ILE A 55 3.64 11.18 -6.07
CA ILE A 55 3.82 11.39 -4.63
C ILE A 55 3.37 10.16 -3.84
N ALA A 56 2.21 9.55 -4.18
CA ALA A 56 1.74 8.31 -3.57
C ALA A 56 2.80 7.20 -3.67
N TRP A 57 3.44 7.07 -4.85
CA TRP A 57 4.51 6.12 -5.06
C TRP A 57 5.73 6.39 -4.19
N LEU A 58 6.19 7.65 -4.10
CA LEU A 58 7.34 8.01 -3.27
C LEU A 58 7.07 7.73 -1.78
N VAL A 59 5.88 8.08 -1.29
CA VAL A 59 5.44 7.78 0.09
C VAL A 59 5.39 6.27 0.33
N TRP A 60 4.76 5.52 -0.57
CA TRP A 60 4.69 4.07 -0.52
C TRP A 60 6.07 3.42 -0.55
N TRP A 61 6.95 3.94 -1.41
CA TRP A 61 8.31 3.44 -1.52
C TRP A 61 9.08 3.61 -0.21
N LEU A 62 8.99 4.80 0.40
CA LEU A 62 9.61 5.05 1.71
C LEU A 62 9.04 4.11 2.77
N TRP A 63 7.71 4.00 2.86
CA TRP A 63 7.07 3.08 3.81
C TRP A 63 7.51 1.62 3.59
N SER A 64 7.57 1.17 2.34
CA SER A 64 8.10 -0.15 2.02
C SER A 64 9.50 -0.37 2.57
N GLN A 65 10.39 0.64 2.51
CA GLN A 65 11.73 0.53 3.08
C GLN A 65 11.70 0.33 4.60
N TYR A 66 10.73 0.94 5.29
CA TYR A 66 10.51 0.71 6.72
C TYR A 66 10.05 -0.73 6.99
N VAL A 67 9.16 -1.28 6.18
CA VAL A 67 8.74 -2.68 6.30
C VAL A 67 9.89 -3.64 6.05
N TRP A 68 10.67 -3.42 4.98
CA TRP A 68 11.86 -4.22 4.70
C TRP A 68 12.93 -4.09 5.80
N ALA A 69 13.11 -2.90 6.37
CA ALA A 69 13.98 -2.68 7.53
C ALA A 69 13.54 -3.50 8.74
N GLY A 70 12.24 -3.58 8.99
CA GLY A 70 11.65 -4.36 10.06
C GLY A 70 11.98 -5.86 10.01
N THR A 71 12.37 -6.39 8.84
CA THR A 71 12.82 -7.79 8.74
C THR A 71 14.17 -8.03 9.41
N VAL A 72 15.02 -6.99 9.44
CA VAL A 72 16.36 -7.03 10.08
C VAL A 72 16.30 -6.53 11.52
N LEU A 73 15.41 -5.57 11.78
CA LEU A 73 15.24 -4.94 13.08
C LEU A 73 14.21 -5.73 13.90
N ASP A 74 14.68 -6.58 14.82
CA ASP A 74 13.79 -7.15 15.82
C ASP A 74 13.53 -6.10 16.92
N LEU A 75 12.47 -5.30 16.74
CA LEU A 75 12.17 -4.19 17.64
C LEU A 75 11.61 -4.65 18.99
N GLU A 76 11.00 -5.82 19.08
CA GLU A 76 10.51 -6.38 20.33
C GLU A 76 11.66 -6.81 21.24
N ARG A 77 12.67 -7.46 20.66
CA ARG A 77 13.89 -7.90 21.37
C ARG A 77 14.97 -6.81 21.43
N SER A 78 14.77 -5.68 20.76
CA SER A 78 15.76 -4.59 20.70
C SER A 78 15.82 -3.79 22.00
N GLY A 79 17.04 -3.37 22.37
CA GLY A 79 17.25 -2.46 23.50
C GLY A 79 16.66 -1.06 23.28
N HIS A 80 16.51 -0.30 24.36
CA HIS A 80 15.90 1.05 24.36
C HIS A 80 16.53 2.00 23.34
N ALA A 81 17.86 1.96 23.15
CA ALA A 81 18.54 2.83 22.19
C ALA A 81 18.06 2.66 20.76
N ARG A 82 17.82 1.42 20.32
CA ARG A 82 17.29 1.15 18.97
C ARG A 82 15.83 1.59 18.83
N ARG A 83 15.02 1.37 19.84
CA ARG A 83 13.62 1.88 19.86
C ARG A 83 13.58 3.40 19.76
N ILE A 84 14.43 4.11 20.50
CA ILE A 84 14.56 5.58 20.44
C ILE A 84 15.04 6.00 19.04
N ALA A 85 16.00 5.28 18.44
CA ALA A 85 16.45 5.58 17.08
C ALA A 85 15.31 5.44 16.06
N VAL A 86 14.47 4.41 16.18
CA VAL A 86 13.29 4.25 15.29
C VAL A 86 12.28 5.36 15.51
N LEU A 87 12.01 5.76 16.75
CA LEU A 87 11.15 6.93 17.05
C LEU A 87 11.71 8.22 16.42
N GLY A 88 13.03 8.37 16.35
CA GLY A 88 13.71 9.49 15.69
C GLY A 88 13.44 9.59 14.18
N SER A 89 12.89 8.56 13.54
CA SER A 89 12.46 8.61 12.14
C SER A 89 11.10 9.31 11.94
N ILE A 90 10.31 9.47 13.00
CA ILE A 90 8.97 10.07 12.96
C ILE A 90 9.01 11.53 12.51
N PRO A 91 9.84 12.42 13.10
CA PRO A 91 9.85 13.83 12.70
C PRO A 91 10.14 14.05 11.21
N PRO A 92 11.18 13.46 10.59
CA PRO A 92 11.40 13.66 9.17
C PRO A 92 10.27 13.05 8.31
N ALA A 93 9.69 11.90 8.66
CA ALA A 93 8.58 11.33 7.94
C ALA A 93 7.31 12.22 8.05
N LEU A 94 7.04 12.81 9.23
CA LEU A 94 5.93 13.73 9.43
C LEU A 94 6.14 15.04 8.64
N LEU A 95 7.34 15.61 8.63
CA LEU A 95 7.68 16.79 7.83
C LEU A 95 7.52 16.53 6.34
N MET A 96 7.89 15.34 5.86
CA MET A 96 7.62 14.90 4.50
C MET A 96 6.11 14.93 4.22
N ALA A 97 5.30 14.33 5.09
CA ALA A 97 3.85 14.29 4.92
C ALA A 97 3.21 15.69 4.91
N ILE A 98 3.65 16.60 5.79
CA ILE A 98 3.25 18.02 5.82
C ILE A 98 3.60 18.72 4.50
N GLY A 99 4.69 18.33 3.85
CA GLY A 99 5.12 18.89 2.57
C GLY A 99 4.28 18.46 1.36
N ILE A 100 3.45 17.42 1.45
CA ILE A 100 2.74 16.81 0.32
C ILE A 100 1.77 17.78 -0.39
N PRO A 101 0.87 18.52 0.30
CA PRO A 101 -0.17 19.32 -0.37
C PRO A 101 0.37 20.35 -1.37
N SER A 102 1.54 20.89 -1.11
CA SER A 102 2.21 21.86 -1.99
C SER A 102 3.58 21.38 -2.48
N ALA A 103 3.75 20.06 -2.62
CA ALA A 103 5.03 19.46 -3.01
C ALA A 103 5.53 19.93 -4.37
N TYR A 104 4.63 20.26 -5.29
CA TYR A 104 4.97 20.87 -6.59
C TYR A 104 5.09 22.39 -6.54
N GLY A 105 4.78 23.02 -5.40
CA GLY A 105 4.86 24.45 -5.14
C GLY A 105 5.88 24.80 -4.05
N SER A 106 5.41 25.53 -3.05
CA SER A 106 6.24 26.15 -1.99
C SER A 106 6.89 25.15 -1.03
N THR A 107 6.29 23.98 -0.79
CA THR A 107 6.81 22.98 0.15
C THR A 107 7.61 21.86 -0.51
N GLY A 108 7.93 21.99 -1.81
CA GLY A 108 8.67 20.96 -2.53
C GLY A 108 10.04 20.63 -1.95
N MET A 109 10.77 21.65 -1.48
CA MET A 109 12.05 21.47 -0.81
C MET A 109 11.88 20.79 0.56
N LEU A 110 10.86 21.19 1.34
CA LEU A 110 10.53 20.54 2.61
C LEU A 110 10.25 19.04 2.41
N PHE A 111 9.36 18.72 1.44
CA PHE A 111 9.04 17.33 1.09
C PHE A 111 10.30 16.54 0.75
N ALA A 112 11.13 17.06 -0.14
CA ALA A 112 12.28 16.34 -0.66
C ALA A 112 13.40 16.15 0.38
N VAL A 113 13.71 17.18 1.18
CA VAL A 113 14.72 17.08 2.24
C VAL A 113 14.24 16.15 3.35
N ALA A 114 12.98 16.25 3.74
CA ALA A 114 12.40 15.38 4.75
C ALA A 114 12.35 13.91 4.27
N TYR A 115 11.99 13.66 3.00
CA TYR A 115 12.04 12.34 2.36
C TYR A 115 13.45 11.76 2.39
N LEU A 116 14.46 12.55 1.95
CA LEU A 116 15.87 12.15 1.98
C LEU A 116 16.34 11.83 3.40
N THR A 117 15.98 12.69 4.38
CA THR A 117 16.36 12.51 5.78
C THR A 117 15.72 11.27 6.38
N ALA A 118 14.43 11.02 6.14
CA ALA A 118 13.73 9.84 6.62
C ALA A 118 14.35 8.55 6.06
N GLN A 119 14.68 8.53 4.76
CA GLN A 119 15.33 7.38 4.13
C GLN A 119 16.75 7.16 4.67
N ALA A 120 17.56 8.23 4.76
CA ALA A 120 18.92 8.16 5.29
C ALA A 120 18.93 7.67 6.75
N TRP A 121 17.97 8.15 7.55
CA TRP A 121 17.82 7.73 8.94
C TRP A 121 17.55 6.23 9.05
N MET A 122 16.62 5.69 8.26
CA MET A 122 16.32 4.26 8.25
C MET A 122 17.50 3.42 7.79
N ILE A 123 18.20 3.85 6.74
CA ILE A 123 19.41 3.16 6.26
C ILE A 123 20.50 3.16 7.35
N ALA A 124 20.66 4.25 8.10
CA ALA A 124 21.62 4.31 9.20
C ALA A 124 21.28 3.33 10.34
N ILE A 125 19.99 3.22 10.71
CA ILE A 125 19.54 2.26 11.73
C ILE A 125 19.78 0.82 11.27
N GLN A 126 19.46 0.50 10.01
CA GLN A 126 19.76 -0.82 9.42
C GLN A 126 21.24 -1.13 9.45
N GLY A 127 22.08 -0.16 9.09
CA GLY A 127 23.54 -0.31 9.15
C GLY A 127 24.06 -0.59 10.55
N GLN A 128 23.55 0.14 11.54
CA GLN A 128 23.89 -0.11 12.94
C GLN A 128 23.49 -1.53 13.38
N ALA A 129 22.34 -2.03 12.95
CA ALA A 129 21.91 -3.39 13.26
C ALA A 129 22.75 -4.46 12.57
N ALA A 130 23.13 -4.23 11.29
CA ALA A 130 23.89 -5.15 10.49
C ALA A 130 25.41 -5.17 10.83
N TRP A 131 25.91 -4.19 11.62
CA TRP A 131 27.36 -3.98 11.79
C TRP A 131 28.08 -5.10 12.51
N SER A 132 27.42 -5.80 13.42
CA SER A 132 27.98 -6.90 14.20
C SER A 132 28.02 -8.24 13.48
N ASP A 133 27.31 -8.38 12.36
CA ASP A 133 27.23 -9.60 11.55
C ASP A 133 27.87 -9.34 10.18
N GLU A 134 28.95 -10.07 9.87
CA GLU A 134 29.74 -9.82 8.66
C GLU A 134 28.93 -10.00 7.36
N PRO A 135 28.13 -11.05 7.16
CA PRO A 135 27.26 -11.20 6.00
C PRO A 135 26.25 -10.07 5.85
N GLN A 136 25.58 -9.68 6.95
CA GLN A 136 24.59 -8.59 6.94
C GLN A 136 25.25 -7.24 6.66
N ARG A 137 26.42 -6.97 7.23
CA ARG A 137 27.20 -5.76 6.96
C ARG A 137 27.62 -5.66 5.50
N ALA A 138 28.11 -6.76 4.92
CA ALA A 138 28.47 -6.79 3.50
C ALA A 138 27.25 -6.57 2.58
N ALA A 139 26.09 -7.12 2.94
CA ALA A 139 24.84 -6.89 2.21
C ALA A 139 24.38 -5.43 2.33
N TRP A 140 24.45 -4.86 3.53
CA TRP A 140 24.10 -3.46 3.78
C TRP A 140 25.01 -2.48 3.03
N LEU A 141 26.34 -2.70 3.03
CA LEU A 141 27.29 -1.86 2.29
C LEU A 141 27.03 -1.85 0.78
N ARG A 142 26.50 -2.94 0.24
CA ARG A 142 26.09 -3.03 -1.19
C ARG A 142 24.74 -2.36 -1.45
N PHE A 143 23.82 -2.46 -0.51
CA PHE A 143 22.46 -1.97 -0.63
C PHE A 143 22.35 -0.46 -0.38
N ALA A 144 22.94 0.03 0.71
CA ALA A 144 22.74 1.40 1.19
C ALA A 144 23.07 2.50 0.17
N PRO A 145 24.20 2.46 -0.58
CA PRO A 145 24.48 3.47 -1.59
C PRO A 145 23.43 3.50 -2.70
N LEU A 146 22.96 2.32 -3.16
CA LEU A 146 21.95 2.23 -4.21
C LEU A 146 20.58 2.72 -3.74
N ALA A 147 20.22 2.43 -2.49
CA ALA A 147 18.97 2.88 -1.89
C ALA A 147 18.92 4.40 -1.69
N MET A 148 20.08 5.05 -1.57
CA MET A 148 20.17 6.50 -1.44
C MET A 148 20.09 7.27 -2.77
N ILE A 149 20.24 6.61 -3.93
CA ILE A 149 20.20 7.30 -5.23
C ILE A 149 18.84 7.96 -5.44
N SER A 150 17.74 7.21 -5.25
CA SER A 150 16.39 7.73 -5.46
C SER A 150 16.08 8.96 -4.59
N PRO A 151 16.26 8.96 -3.26
CA PRO A 151 15.97 10.15 -2.44
C PRO A 151 16.91 11.33 -2.73
N VAL A 152 18.15 11.09 -3.14
CA VAL A 152 19.06 12.17 -3.60
C VAL A 152 18.52 12.78 -4.89
N VAL A 153 18.04 11.98 -5.84
CA VAL A 153 17.43 12.48 -7.08
C VAL A 153 16.15 13.29 -6.79
N VAL A 154 15.33 12.88 -5.80
CA VAL A 154 14.18 13.67 -5.32
C VAL A 154 14.64 15.02 -4.78
N ALA A 155 15.70 15.06 -3.95
CA ALA A 155 16.24 16.29 -3.39
C ALA A 155 16.81 17.23 -4.46
N ILE A 156 17.51 16.70 -5.47
CA ILE A 156 18.00 17.48 -6.62
C ILE A 156 16.79 18.05 -7.39
N GLY A 157 15.77 17.23 -7.67
CA GLY A 157 14.56 17.62 -8.39
C GLY A 157 13.79 18.76 -7.72
N ALA A 158 13.85 18.89 -6.40
CA ALA A 158 13.18 19.95 -5.65
C ALA A 158 13.72 21.36 -5.95
N ASN A 159 14.93 21.48 -6.50
CA ASN A 159 15.50 22.77 -6.94
C ASN A 159 14.89 23.28 -8.25
N PHE A 160 14.12 22.47 -8.95
CA PHE A 160 13.44 22.81 -10.19
C PHE A 160 11.95 23.09 -9.92
N ALA A 161 11.27 23.69 -10.90
CA ALA A 161 9.84 23.98 -10.82
C ALA A 161 9.09 23.34 -12.01
N GLY A 162 7.76 23.23 -11.88
CA GLY A 162 6.89 22.73 -12.95
C GLY A 162 7.24 21.32 -13.42
N ASP A 163 7.24 21.14 -14.74
CA ASP A 163 7.47 19.84 -15.35
C ASP A 163 8.88 19.27 -15.12
N ALA A 164 9.88 20.15 -14.98
CA ALA A 164 11.24 19.69 -14.69
C ALA A 164 11.31 18.95 -13.35
N ARG A 165 10.66 19.46 -12.29
CA ARG A 165 10.55 18.76 -11.00
C ARG A 165 9.87 17.40 -11.17
N THR A 166 8.79 17.36 -11.95
CA THR A 166 8.05 16.11 -12.22
C THR A 166 8.94 15.06 -12.88
N TRP A 167 9.72 15.44 -13.89
CA TRP A 167 10.64 14.52 -14.57
C TRP A 167 11.76 14.02 -13.66
N TRP A 168 12.31 14.88 -12.79
CA TRP A 168 13.29 14.43 -11.79
C TRP A 168 12.70 13.39 -10.83
N TRP A 169 11.47 13.61 -10.36
CA TRP A 169 10.82 12.71 -9.44
C TRP A 169 10.36 11.40 -10.11
N ILE A 170 9.95 11.43 -11.37
CA ILE A 170 9.75 10.22 -12.18
C ILE A 170 11.05 9.43 -12.29
N THR A 171 12.17 10.12 -12.58
CA THR A 171 13.49 9.48 -12.64
C THR A 171 13.85 8.84 -11.31
N ALA A 172 13.61 9.50 -10.18
CA ALA A 172 13.83 8.94 -8.85
C ALA A 172 13.01 7.67 -8.61
N ALA A 173 11.72 7.68 -8.99
CA ALA A 173 10.84 6.51 -8.88
C ALA A 173 11.36 5.34 -9.73
N LEU A 174 11.73 5.60 -10.99
CA LEU A 174 12.27 4.58 -11.90
C LEU A 174 13.59 3.99 -11.42
N VAL A 175 14.48 4.83 -10.86
CA VAL A 175 15.75 4.38 -10.26
C VAL A 175 15.50 3.46 -9.08
N GLY A 176 14.54 3.82 -8.20
CA GLY A 176 14.15 2.96 -7.07
C GLY A 176 13.66 1.59 -7.53
N VAL A 177 12.74 1.58 -8.51
CA VAL A 177 12.21 0.34 -9.12
C VAL A 177 13.33 -0.49 -9.76
N ALA A 178 14.19 0.16 -10.57
CA ALA A 178 15.31 -0.53 -11.23
C ALA A 178 16.28 -1.15 -10.21
N GLY A 179 16.56 -0.45 -9.11
CA GLY A 179 17.34 -0.98 -7.99
C GLY A 179 16.73 -2.24 -7.38
N ALA A 180 15.43 -2.22 -7.08
CA ALA A 180 14.71 -3.37 -6.54
C ALA A 180 14.65 -4.56 -7.51
N LEU A 181 14.50 -4.31 -8.81
CA LEU A 181 14.50 -5.37 -9.82
C LEU A 181 15.90 -5.98 -10.00
N ASN A 182 16.94 -5.16 -9.95
CA ASN A 182 18.31 -5.62 -10.10
C ASN A 182 18.80 -6.43 -8.90
N SER A 183 18.43 -6.05 -7.68
CA SER A 183 18.80 -6.79 -6.46
C SER A 183 18.31 -8.24 -6.49
N ALA A 184 17.15 -8.50 -7.10
CA ALA A 184 16.57 -9.83 -7.24
C ALA A 184 17.17 -10.69 -8.39
N ARG A 185 17.99 -10.10 -9.27
CA ARG A 185 18.65 -10.84 -10.37
C ARG A 185 19.96 -11.49 -9.97
N ARG A 186 20.59 -11.03 -8.89
CA ARG A 186 21.88 -11.59 -8.43
C ARG A 186 21.65 -12.97 -7.80
N ARG A 187 22.13 -14.00 -8.49
CA ARG A 187 21.95 -15.42 -8.15
C ARG A 187 22.95 -15.99 -7.13
N ASP A 188 23.94 -15.20 -6.70
CA ASP A 188 25.17 -15.74 -6.12
C ASP A 188 25.19 -15.86 -4.60
N ASP A 189 24.08 -15.58 -3.87
CA ASP A 189 24.02 -15.80 -2.44
C ASP A 189 22.87 -16.77 -2.10
N GLU A 190 23.20 -18.03 -1.84
CA GLU A 190 22.30 -19.01 -1.23
C GLU A 190 21.85 -18.57 0.17
N THR A 191 22.54 -17.65 0.79
CA THR A 191 22.15 -16.97 2.02
C THR A 191 21.60 -15.59 1.67
N SER A 192 20.29 -15.49 1.43
CA SER A 192 19.61 -14.21 1.48
C SER A 192 19.91 -13.57 2.84
N ALA A 193 20.78 -12.56 2.89
CA ALA A 193 21.14 -11.84 4.11
C ALA A 193 19.93 -11.14 4.78
N TRP A 194 18.77 -11.18 4.10
CA TRP A 194 17.48 -10.64 4.54
C TRP A 194 16.55 -11.81 4.85
N SER A 195 16.48 -12.24 6.10
CA SER A 195 15.48 -13.23 6.52
C SER A 195 14.12 -12.55 6.66
N ILE A 196 13.26 -12.70 5.64
CA ILE A 196 11.90 -12.19 5.67
C ILE A 196 11.06 -13.12 6.54
N ASN A 197 10.49 -12.59 7.63
CA ASN A 197 9.48 -13.28 8.40
C ASN A 197 8.11 -13.12 7.71
N PRO A 198 7.47 -14.22 7.23
CA PRO A 198 6.25 -14.13 6.43
C PRO A 198 5.06 -13.55 7.18
N SER A 199 4.86 -13.90 8.46
CA SER A 199 3.74 -13.43 9.26
C SER A 199 3.86 -11.93 9.53
N HIS A 200 5.02 -11.47 10.00
CA HIS A 200 5.29 -10.04 10.22
C HIS A 200 5.11 -9.20 8.94
N PHE A 201 5.61 -9.69 7.80
CA PHE A 201 5.51 -8.97 6.53
C PHE A 201 4.06 -8.88 6.04
N ALA A 202 3.28 -9.96 6.16
CA ALA A 202 1.86 -9.99 5.82
C ALA A 202 1.03 -9.10 6.75
N GLU A 203 1.31 -9.13 8.04
CA GLU A 203 0.63 -8.32 9.05
C GLU A 203 0.84 -6.83 8.81
N ARG A 204 2.08 -6.37 8.55
CA ARG A 204 2.37 -4.96 8.25
C ARG A 204 1.58 -4.44 7.05
N HIS A 205 1.51 -5.20 5.95
CA HIS A 205 0.73 -4.82 4.77
C HIS A 205 -0.78 -4.83 5.04
N SER A 206 -1.26 -5.78 5.85
CA SER A 206 -2.66 -5.84 6.28
C SER A 206 -3.05 -4.64 7.13
N LEU A 207 -2.20 -4.24 8.06
CA LEU A 207 -2.41 -3.05 8.91
C LEU A 207 -2.40 -1.77 8.07
N PHE A 208 -1.50 -1.65 7.09
CA PHE A 208 -1.51 -0.50 6.17
C PHE A 208 -2.79 -0.44 5.33
N MET A 209 -3.34 -1.60 4.94
CA MET A 209 -4.62 -1.65 4.25
C MET A 209 -5.78 -1.18 5.14
N ILE A 210 -5.82 -1.57 6.43
CA ILE A 210 -6.81 -1.06 7.40
C ILE A 210 -6.72 0.46 7.49
N ILE A 211 -5.50 0.99 7.57
CA ILE A 211 -5.22 2.41 7.62
C ILE A 211 -5.74 3.12 6.36
N SER A 212 -5.44 2.58 5.19
CA SER A 212 -5.88 3.15 3.91
C SER A 212 -7.40 3.15 3.76
N LEU A 213 -8.08 2.10 4.24
CA LEU A 213 -9.54 2.05 4.30
C LEU A 213 -10.12 3.00 5.34
N GLY A 214 -9.41 3.20 6.46
CA GLY A 214 -9.73 4.20 7.47
C GLY A 214 -9.73 5.62 6.90
N GLU A 215 -8.81 5.93 5.97
CA GLU A 215 -8.81 7.21 5.26
C GLU A 215 -10.12 7.49 4.52
N VAL A 216 -10.73 6.46 3.90
CA VAL A 216 -12.05 6.62 3.24
C VAL A 216 -13.09 7.11 4.24
N LEU A 217 -13.13 6.50 5.44
CA LEU A 217 -14.10 6.86 6.48
C LEU A 217 -13.83 8.27 7.03
N VAL A 218 -12.58 8.60 7.27
CA VAL A 218 -12.16 9.94 7.73
C VAL A 218 -12.48 10.99 6.68
N ALA A 219 -12.22 10.70 5.41
CA ALA A 219 -12.50 11.59 4.28
C ALA A 219 -14.01 11.90 4.15
N ILE A 220 -14.86 10.88 4.24
CA ILE A 220 -16.32 11.02 4.26
C ILE A 220 -16.74 11.86 5.47
N GLY A 221 -16.32 11.45 6.69
CA GLY A 221 -16.70 12.11 7.94
C GLY A 221 -16.34 13.60 7.95
N ALA A 222 -15.10 13.94 7.55
CA ALA A 222 -14.64 15.33 7.49
C ALA A 222 -15.50 16.18 6.52
N LYS A 223 -15.83 15.65 5.34
CA LYS A 223 -16.65 16.37 4.35
C LYS A 223 -18.11 16.52 4.80
N VAL A 224 -18.67 15.51 5.44
CA VAL A 224 -20.02 15.60 6.04
C VAL A 224 -20.05 16.66 7.14
N THR A 225 -19.08 16.65 8.04
CA THR A 225 -19.01 17.64 9.13
C THR A 225 -18.85 19.06 8.58
N ASP A 226 -18.03 19.26 7.58
CA ASP A 226 -17.85 20.54 6.89
C ASP A 226 -19.19 21.01 6.25
N LYS A 227 -19.88 20.13 5.52
CA LYS A 227 -21.19 20.42 4.90
C LYS A 227 -22.25 20.77 5.94
N LEU A 228 -22.35 20.04 7.05
CA LEU A 228 -23.30 20.27 8.13
C LEU A 228 -23.02 21.56 8.93
N SER A 229 -21.89 22.21 8.74
CA SER A 229 -21.63 23.54 9.32
C SER A 229 -22.45 24.65 8.67
N SER A 230 -22.93 24.44 7.45
CA SER A 230 -23.68 25.44 6.63
C SER A 230 -25.01 24.91 6.10
N GLU A 231 -25.25 23.61 6.12
CA GLU A 231 -26.44 22.97 5.56
C GLU A 231 -27.08 22.01 6.58
N ASP A 232 -28.37 21.76 6.45
CA ASP A 232 -29.09 20.79 7.29
C ASP A 232 -28.84 19.34 6.83
N LEU A 233 -28.97 18.41 7.77
CA LEU A 233 -28.90 16.98 7.50
C LEU A 233 -30.09 16.53 6.66
N THR A 234 -29.84 16.07 5.44
CA THR A 234 -30.86 15.52 4.54
C THR A 234 -30.83 13.98 4.53
N ALA A 235 -31.97 13.36 4.22
CA ALA A 235 -32.09 11.92 4.06
C ALA A 235 -31.17 11.41 2.92
N GLU A 236 -31.03 12.20 1.85
CA GLU A 236 -30.15 11.90 0.71
C GLU A 236 -28.68 11.87 1.10
N LEU A 237 -28.21 12.82 1.92
CA LEU A 237 -26.85 12.82 2.45
C LEU A 237 -26.61 11.58 3.32
N VAL A 238 -27.56 11.19 4.16
CA VAL A 238 -27.46 9.97 4.98
C VAL A 238 -27.34 8.73 4.11
N VAL A 239 -28.17 8.59 3.08
CA VAL A 239 -28.10 7.46 2.13
C VAL A 239 -26.76 7.44 1.40
N THR A 240 -26.27 8.59 0.95
CA THR A 240 -24.97 8.74 0.30
C THR A 240 -23.84 8.24 1.20
N VAL A 241 -23.81 8.68 2.45
CA VAL A 241 -22.81 8.23 3.44
C VAL A 241 -22.88 6.72 3.64
N VAL A 242 -24.07 6.17 3.85
CA VAL A 242 -24.26 4.73 4.05
C VAL A 242 -23.76 3.92 2.87
N VAL A 243 -24.07 4.34 1.64
CA VAL A 243 -23.61 3.65 0.42
C VAL A 243 -22.10 3.77 0.22
N CYS A 244 -21.52 4.94 0.49
CA CYS A 244 -20.05 5.10 0.43
C CYS A 244 -19.35 4.22 1.47
N VAL A 245 -19.83 4.17 2.70
CA VAL A 245 -19.29 3.29 3.76
C VAL A 245 -19.49 1.81 3.41
N PHE A 246 -20.62 1.45 2.79
CA PHE A 246 -20.89 0.09 2.31
C PHE A 246 -19.83 -0.39 1.30
N LEU A 247 -19.45 0.44 0.32
CA LEU A 247 -18.38 0.07 -0.61
C LEU A 247 -17.03 -0.03 0.11
N ALA A 248 -16.70 0.85 1.06
CA ALA A 248 -15.48 0.71 1.87
C ALA A 248 -15.45 -0.61 2.64
N ALA A 249 -16.58 -1.02 3.23
CA ALA A 249 -16.73 -2.30 3.90
C ALA A 249 -16.62 -3.50 2.93
N ALA A 250 -17.14 -3.36 1.70
CA ALA A 250 -16.98 -4.39 0.66
C ALA A 250 -15.50 -4.56 0.25
N LEU A 251 -14.76 -3.46 0.05
CA LEU A 251 -13.32 -3.47 -0.21
C LEU A 251 -12.56 -4.17 0.92
N TRP A 252 -12.88 -3.83 2.18
CA TRP A 252 -12.31 -4.47 3.36
C TRP A 252 -12.56 -5.98 3.35
N TRP A 253 -13.80 -6.42 3.18
CA TRP A 253 -14.15 -7.84 3.20
C TRP A 253 -13.45 -8.61 2.09
N VAL A 254 -13.49 -8.10 0.85
CA VAL A 254 -12.87 -8.77 -0.30
C VAL A 254 -11.36 -8.92 -0.14
N TYR A 255 -10.68 -7.94 0.47
CA TYR A 255 -9.25 -8.01 0.76
C TYR A 255 -8.95 -9.01 1.90
N PHE A 256 -9.59 -8.84 3.07
CA PHE A 256 -9.26 -9.61 4.27
C PHE A 256 -9.75 -11.06 4.23
N ALA A 257 -10.73 -11.37 3.40
CA ALA A 257 -11.19 -12.74 3.22
C ALA A 257 -10.13 -13.65 2.55
N PHE A 258 -9.18 -13.10 1.81
CA PHE A 258 -8.26 -13.91 1.00
C PHE A 258 -6.80 -13.48 1.07
N VAL A 259 -6.49 -12.18 0.86
CA VAL A 259 -5.14 -11.73 0.53
C VAL A 259 -4.12 -12.00 1.64
N PRO A 260 -4.35 -11.62 2.91
CA PRO A 260 -3.34 -11.80 3.96
C PRO A 260 -2.91 -13.26 4.11
N ARG A 261 -3.91 -14.14 4.29
CA ARG A 261 -3.66 -15.57 4.49
C ARG A 261 -3.01 -16.24 3.28
N ALA A 262 -3.46 -15.91 2.06
CA ALA A 262 -2.93 -16.50 0.84
C ALA A 262 -1.48 -16.07 0.57
N CYS A 263 -1.17 -14.79 0.75
CA CYS A 263 0.16 -14.25 0.56
C CYS A 263 1.14 -14.81 1.61
N GLU A 264 0.75 -14.83 2.88
CA GLU A 264 1.54 -15.38 3.98
C GLU A 264 1.83 -16.86 3.78
N ALA A 265 0.79 -17.68 3.54
CA ALA A 265 0.94 -19.12 3.32
C ALA A 265 1.81 -19.45 2.09
N TYR A 266 1.80 -18.62 1.06
CA TYR A 266 2.66 -18.80 -0.10
C TYR A 266 4.10 -18.35 0.19
N LEU A 267 4.27 -17.20 0.85
CA LEU A 267 5.59 -16.66 1.24
C LEU A 267 6.34 -17.62 2.18
N SER A 268 5.62 -18.27 3.09
CA SER A 268 6.19 -19.24 4.03
C SER A 268 6.79 -20.47 3.36
N ARG A 269 6.25 -20.87 2.19
CA ARG A 269 6.75 -22.02 1.41
C ARG A 269 7.99 -21.69 0.57
N LEU A 270 8.29 -20.42 0.39
CA LEU A 270 9.41 -19.98 -0.43
C LEU A 270 10.64 -19.78 0.45
N GLN A 271 11.82 -19.91 -0.17
CA GLN A 271 13.12 -19.69 0.50
C GLN A 271 14.00 -18.78 -0.33
N GLY A 272 15.02 -18.18 0.30
CA GLY A 272 16.05 -17.40 -0.34
C GLY A 272 15.53 -16.34 -1.31
N ASN A 273 16.10 -16.28 -2.49
CA ASN A 273 15.76 -15.30 -3.53
C ASN A 273 14.31 -15.38 -4.03
N ASP A 274 13.70 -16.56 -4.04
CA ASP A 274 12.30 -16.69 -4.50
C ASP A 274 11.33 -16.07 -3.49
N ARG A 275 11.63 -16.20 -2.17
CA ARG A 275 10.90 -15.51 -1.10
C ARG A 275 11.01 -14.00 -1.27
N ALA A 276 12.22 -13.47 -1.47
CA ALA A 276 12.45 -12.04 -1.65
C ALA A 276 11.77 -11.49 -2.92
N ARG A 277 11.82 -12.23 -4.04
CA ARG A 277 11.12 -11.86 -5.28
C ARG A 277 9.61 -11.80 -5.10
N TYR A 278 9.04 -12.82 -4.45
CA TYR A 278 7.61 -12.84 -4.20
C TYR A 278 7.19 -11.71 -3.25
N ALA A 279 7.93 -11.48 -2.15
CA ALA A 279 7.69 -10.38 -1.23
C ALA A 279 7.70 -9.03 -1.96
N ARG A 280 8.68 -8.76 -2.80
CA ARG A 280 8.73 -7.55 -3.61
C ARG A 280 7.53 -7.45 -4.56
N ASP A 281 7.26 -8.50 -5.36
CA ASP A 281 6.26 -8.45 -6.42
C ASP A 281 4.83 -8.39 -5.87
N ALA A 282 4.52 -9.26 -4.90
CA ALA A 282 3.19 -9.33 -4.31
C ALA A 282 2.93 -8.17 -3.35
N TYR A 283 3.89 -7.87 -2.47
CA TYR A 283 3.67 -6.89 -1.41
C TYR A 283 4.11 -5.48 -1.81
N THR A 284 5.32 -5.27 -2.34
CA THR A 284 5.75 -3.91 -2.66
C THR A 284 5.04 -3.36 -3.90
N PHE A 285 4.97 -4.12 -5.01
CA PHE A 285 4.38 -3.60 -6.25
C PHE A 285 2.87 -3.78 -6.34
N THR A 286 2.36 -4.98 -6.05
CA THR A 286 0.94 -5.26 -6.23
C THR A 286 0.09 -4.57 -5.16
N HIS A 287 0.53 -4.54 -3.89
CA HIS A 287 -0.21 -3.83 -2.84
C HIS A 287 -0.24 -2.32 -3.06
N PHE A 288 0.77 -1.72 -3.67
CA PHE A 288 0.68 -0.33 -4.09
C PHE A 288 -0.52 -0.07 -4.99
N ALA A 289 -0.75 -0.92 -5.99
CA ALA A 289 -1.93 -0.77 -6.86
C ALA A 289 -3.24 -0.93 -6.07
N ILE A 290 -3.30 -1.90 -5.15
CA ILE A 290 -4.48 -2.13 -4.31
C ILE A 290 -4.77 -0.89 -3.42
N VAL A 291 -3.74 -0.38 -2.74
CA VAL A 291 -3.84 0.83 -1.89
C VAL A 291 -4.21 2.06 -2.71
N LEU A 292 -3.59 2.26 -3.87
CA LEU A 292 -3.92 3.38 -4.76
C LEU A 292 -5.38 3.30 -5.23
N GLY A 293 -5.92 2.10 -5.47
CA GLY A 293 -7.33 1.88 -5.74
C GLY A 293 -8.23 2.37 -4.60
N VAL A 294 -7.85 2.13 -3.33
CA VAL A 294 -8.56 2.65 -2.16
C VAL A 294 -8.45 4.18 -2.07
N VAL A 295 -7.27 4.75 -2.32
CA VAL A 295 -7.06 6.22 -2.35
C VAL A 295 -7.96 6.87 -3.40
N PHE A 296 -8.05 6.31 -4.60
CA PHE A 296 -8.92 6.83 -5.65
C PHE A 296 -10.39 6.75 -5.26
N TYR A 297 -10.81 5.68 -4.61
CA TYR A 297 -12.15 5.60 -4.05
C TYR A 297 -12.39 6.67 -2.98
N ALA A 298 -11.43 6.94 -2.09
CA ALA A 298 -11.54 8.00 -1.10
C ALA A 298 -11.75 9.38 -1.73
N VAL A 299 -11.08 9.67 -2.86
CA VAL A 299 -11.27 10.90 -3.63
C VAL A 299 -12.71 11.00 -4.15
N VAL A 300 -13.22 9.94 -4.79
CA VAL A 300 -14.60 9.90 -5.30
C VAL A 300 -15.62 10.07 -4.17
N ALA A 301 -15.43 9.35 -3.06
CA ALA A 301 -16.33 9.44 -1.91
C ALA A 301 -16.40 10.86 -1.32
N LYS A 302 -15.26 11.60 -1.29
CA LYS A 302 -15.26 13.03 -0.89
C LYS A 302 -16.16 13.89 -1.77
N HIS A 303 -16.16 13.68 -3.09
CA HIS A 303 -16.94 14.48 -4.04
C HIS A 303 -18.42 14.10 -3.99
N VAL A 304 -18.74 12.81 -3.97
CA VAL A 304 -20.12 12.30 -3.95
C VAL A 304 -20.86 12.75 -2.68
N VAL A 305 -20.17 12.84 -1.54
CA VAL A 305 -20.77 13.34 -0.28
C VAL A 305 -21.06 14.85 -0.35
N VAL A 306 -20.28 15.62 -1.09
CA VAL A 306 -20.52 17.05 -1.29
C VAL A 306 -21.71 17.29 -2.23
N HIS A 307 -21.88 16.43 -3.24
CA HIS A 307 -22.92 16.50 -4.27
C HIS A 307 -23.81 15.24 -4.27
N PRO A 308 -24.59 15.01 -3.17
CA PRO A 308 -25.43 13.81 -3.08
C PRO A 308 -26.52 13.85 -4.16
N GLY A 309 -26.84 12.68 -4.75
CA GLY A 309 -27.86 12.54 -5.78
C GLY A 309 -27.46 13.00 -7.19
N GLU A 310 -26.29 13.63 -7.34
CA GLU A 310 -25.82 14.02 -8.67
C GLU A 310 -25.11 12.85 -9.38
N PRO A 311 -25.14 12.81 -10.73
CA PRO A 311 -24.30 11.90 -11.50
C PRO A 311 -22.82 12.22 -11.29
N LEU A 312 -21.97 11.18 -11.44
CA LEU A 312 -20.53 11.37 -11.42
C LEU A 312 -20.09 12.31 -12.56
N ASP A 313 -19.24 13.27 -12.26
CA ASP A 313 -18.57 14.03 -13.30
C ASP A 313 -17.54 13.16 -14.06
N GLN A 314 -16.99 13.70 -15.15
CA GLN A 314 -16.07 12.93 -15.99
C GLN A 314 -14.81 12.48 -15.23
N ALA A 315 -14.27 13.31 -14.35
CA ALA A 315 -13.08 12.99 -13.59
C ALA A 315 -13.37 11.91 -12.54
N ASP A 316 -14.49 12.01 -11.82
CA ASP A 316 -14.92 11.00 -10.85
C ASP A 316 -15.25 9.65 -11.50
N ARG A 317 -15.80 9.63 -12.73
CA ARG A 317 -15.99 8.38 -13.50
C ARG A 317 -14.66 7.68 -13.76
N TRP A 318 -13.63 8.42 -14.21
CA TRP A 318 -12.31 7.86 -14.41
C TRP A 318 -11.67 7.40 -13.10
N MET A 319 -11.81 8.18 -12.03
CA MET A 319 -11.27 7.82 -10.71
C MET A 319 -11.93 6.58 -10.13
N LEU A 320 -13.27 6.46 -10.24
CA LEU A 320 -14.01 5.29 -9.77
C LEU A 320 -13.65 4.03 -10.58
N ALA A 321 -13.59 4.15 -11.91
CA ALA A 321 -13.16 3.05 -12.77
C ALA A 321 -11.72 2.60 -12.47
N ALA A 322 -10.80 3.56 -12.30
CA ALA A 322 -9.42 3.30 -11.93
C ALA A 322 -9.30 2.66 -10.53
N SER A 323 -10.12 3.10 -9.57
CA SER A 323 -10.22 2.48 -8.24
C SER A 323 -10.56 0.99 -8.34
N VAL A 324 -11.65 0.65 -9.05
CA VAL A 324 -12.10 -0.74 -9.24
C VAL A 324 -11.03 -1.56 -9.97
N LEU A 325 -10.44 -1.00 -11.04
CA LEU A 325 -9.41 -1.68 -11.83
C LEU A 325 -8.16 -1.97 -11.02
N LEU A 326 -7.63 -0.99 -10.30
CA LEU A 326 -6.41 -1.12 -9.52
C LEU A 326 -6.60 -2.04 -8.31
N PHE A 327 -7.67 -1.86 -7.56
CA PHE A 327 -7.97 -2.70 -6.41
C PHE A 327 -8.23 -4.16 -6.84
N THR A 328 -9.21 -4.38 -7.70
CA THR A 328 -9.60 -5.75 -8.11
C THR A 328 -8.54 -6.40 -9.01
N GLY A 329 -7.89 -5.61 -9.88
CA GLY A 329 -6.76 -6.06 -10.70
C GLY A 329 -5.57 -6.51 -9.84
N GLY A 330 -5.23 -5.76 -8.80
CA GLY A 330 -4.22 -6.15 -7.82
C GLY A 330 -4.56 -7.48 -7.13
N LEU A 331 -5.82 -7.67 -6.75
CA LEU A 331 -6.29 -8.94 -6.17
C LEU A 331 -6.19 -10.12 -7.18
N ILE A 332 -6.43 -9.87 -8.47
CA ILE A 332 -6.24 -10.88 -9.53
C ILE A 332 -4.75 -11.22 -9.64
N VAL A 333 -3.87 -10.23 -9.67
CA VAL A 333 -2.41 -10.45 -9.72
C VAL A 333 -1.93 -11.26 -8.52
N VAL A 334 -2.35 -10.92 -7.29
CA VAL A 334 -2.05 -11.72 -6.10
C VAL A 334 -2.51 -13.17 -6.30
N LYS A 335 -3.75 -13.39 -6.72
CA LYS A 335 -4.28 -14.75 -6.91
C LYS A 335 -3.50 -15.53 -7.96
N VAL A 336 -3.20 -14.93 -9.10
CA VAL A 336 -2.40 -15.58 -10.15
C VAL A 336 -1.00 -15.94 -9.66
N ARG A 337 -0.37 -15.08 -8.87
CA ARG A 337 0.98 -15.32 -8.32
C ARG A 337 1.00 -16.37 -7.23
N THR A 338 -0.07 -16.51 -6.45
CA THR A 338 -0.16 -17.48 -5.34
C THR A 338 -0.71 -18.85 -5.77
N THR A 339 -1.74 -18.86 -6.60
CA THR A 339 -2.47 -20.10 -6.93
C THR A 339 -2.43 -20.48 -8.41
N ARG A 340 -1.82 -19.65 -9.27
CA ARG A 340 -1.81 -19.76 -10.74
C ARG A 340 -3.20 -19.83 -11.37
N GLY A 341 -4.25 -19.48 -10.61
CA GLY A 341 -5.65 -19.51 -11.05
C GLY A 341 -6.18 -18.11 -11.33
N ILE A 342 -6.98 -17.97 -12.39
CA ILE A 342 -7.75 -16.75 -12.66
C ILE A 342 -9.08 -16.81 -11.91
N ALA A 343 -9.55 -15.67 -11.41
CA ALA A 343 -10.86 -15.50 -10.79
C ALA A 343 -11.80 -14.80 -11.76
N PRO A 344 -12.58 -15.51 -12.58
CA PRO A 344 -13.45 -14.90 -13.59
C PRO A 344 -14.50 -13.99 -12.94
N GLU A 345 -14.94 -14.30 -11.74
CA GLU A 345 -15.83 -13.45 -10.95
C GLU A 345 -15.23 -12.07 -10.62
N ARG A 346 -13.92 -11.96 -10.45
CA ARG A 346 -13.22 -10.68 -10.26
C ARG A 346 -13.08 -9.89 -11.56
N VAL A 347 -12.92 -10.58 -12.68
CA VAL A 347 -12.95 -9.94 -14.01
C VAL A 347 -14.34 -9.35 -14.26
N ALA A 348 -15.41 -10.06 -13.88
CA ALA A 348 -16.77 -9.53 -13.95
C ALA A 348 -16.96 -8.29 -13.07
N VAL A 349 -16.35 -8.24 -11.86
CA VAL A 349 -16.36 -7.03 -11.02
C VAL A 349 -15.76 -5.83 -11.74
N ILE A 350 -14.61 -6.01 -12.42
CA ILE A 350 -13.98 -4.93 -13.20
C ILE A 350 -14.92 -4.47 -14.33
N ALA A 351 -15.48 -5.41 -15.10
CA ALA A 351 -16.36 -5.08 -16.23
C ALA A 351 -17.62 -4.33 -15.78
N VAL A 352 -18.31 -4.84 -14.73
CA VAL A 352 -19.51 -4.21 -14.18
C VAL A 352 -19.18 -2.88 -13.52
N GLY A 353 -18.08 -2.81 -12.75
CA GLY A 353 -17.67 -1.59 -12.07
C GLY A 353 -17.27 -0.46 -13.02
N CYS A 354 -16.51 -0.77 -14.08
CA CYS A 354 -16.22 0.19 -15.13
C CYS A 354 -17.50 0.59 -15.88
N GLY A 355 -18.39 -0.36 -16.19
CA GLY A 355 -19.68 -0.09 -16.82
C GLY A 355 -20.55 0.84 -15.98
N ALA A 356 -20.62 0.62 -14.65
CA ALA A 356 -21.34 1.48 -13.72
C ALA A 356 -20.72 2.89 -13.65
N ALA A 357 -19.38 2.99 -13.58
CA ALA A 357 -18.70 4.28 -13.56
C ALA A 357 -18.93 5.11 -14.83
N PHE A 358 -19.03 4.46 -16.00
CA PHE A 358 -19.24 5.11 -17.29
C PHE A 358 -20.69 5.05 -17.81
N SER A 359 -21.66 4.73 -16.95
CA SER A 359 -23.10 4.75 -17.32
C SER A 359 -23.63 6.15 -17.70
N GLY A 360 -22.82 7.18 -17.52
CA GLY A 360 -23.18 8.57 -17.85
C GLY A 360 -24.21 9.11 -16.87
N ASP A 361 -25.16 9.88 -17.41
CA ASP A 361 -26.26 10.46 -16.63
C ASP A 361 -27.43 9.48 -16.44
N SER A 362 -27.25 8.21 -16.84
CA SER A 362 -28.29 7.18 -16.73
C SER A 362 -28.50 6.68 -15.30
N ILE A 363 -27.48 6.79 -14.45
CA ILE A 363 -27.54 6.46 -13.02
C ILE A 363 -26.77 7.51 -12.22
N ASP A 364 -27.26 7.78 -11.01
CA ASP A 364 -26.57 8.67 -10.07
C ASP A 364 -25.30 8.01 -9.48
N ALA A 365 -24.47 8.81 -8.83
CA ALA A 365 -23.23 8.35 -8.20
C ALA A 365 -23.48 7.27 -7.14
N ILE A 366 -24.56 7.39 -6.37
CA ILE A 366 -24.94 6.47 -5.29
C ILE A 366 -25.25 5.09 -5.88
N ALA A 367 -26.04 5.04 -6.98
CA ALA A 367 -26.37 3.80 -7.65
C ALA A 367 -25.13 3.13 -8.25
N ALA A 368 -24.21 3.90 -8.86
CA ALA A 368 -22.96 3.36 -9.39
C ALA A 368 -22.12 2.71 -8.28
N ILE A 369 -21.94 3.39 -7.14
CA ILE A 369 -21.19 2.89 -5.98
C ILE A 369 -21.85 1.65 -5.39
N ALA A 370 -23.20 1.66 -5.26
CA ALA A 370 -23.96 0.53 -4.74
C ALA A 370 -23.82 -0.72 -5.62
N VAL A 371 -23.91 -0.56 -6.96
CA VAL A 371 -23.74 -1.66 -7.94
C VAL A 371 -22.35 -2.27 -7.80
N ILE A 372 -21.29 -1.46 -7.67
CA ILE A 372 -19.94 -1.94 -7.47
C ILE A 372 -19.83 -2.74 -6.16
N GLY A 373 -20.32 -2.20 -5.05
CA GLY A 373 -20.27 -2.87 -3.75
C GLY A 373 -21.01 -4.21 -3.75
N VAL A 374 -22.23 -4.25 -4.28
CA VAL A 374 -23.03 -5.49 -4.39
C VAL A 374 -22.32 -6.53 -5.28
N THR A 375 -21.75 -6.08 -6.41
CA THR A 375 -21.04 -6.98 -7.33
C THR A 375 -19.79 -7.55 -6.67
N MET A 376 -19.02 -6.74 -5.93
CA MET A 376 -17.84 -7.21 -5.18
C MET A 376 -18.19 -8.26 -4.13
N ILE A 377 -19.25 -8.03 -3.35
CA ILE A 377 -19.73 -8.97 -2.33
C ILE A 377 -20.21 -10.26 -2.99
N GLY A 378 -21.01 -10.16 -4.06
CA GLY A 378 -21.50 -11.33 -4.81
C GLY A 378 -20.34 -12.19 -5.36
N ALA A 379 -19.33 -11.55 -5.95
CA ALA A 379 -18.13 -12.23 -6.43
C ALA A 379 -17.37 -12.93 -5.30
N GLN A 380 -17.26 -12.30 -4.13
CA GLN A 380 -16.61 -12.90 -2.96
C GLN A 380 -17.36 -14.13 -2.44
N ILE A 381 -18.70 -14.08 -2.38
CA ILE A 381 -19.54 -15.23 -1.98
C ILE A 381 -19.35 -16.40 -2.96
N ILE A 382 -19.33 -16.11 -4.27
CA ILE A 382 -19.13 -17.13 -5.31
C ILE A 382 -17.75 -17.76 -5.17
N SER A 383 -16.70 -16.97 -4.96
CA SER A 383 -15.34 -17.46 -4.72
C SER A 383 -15.25 -18.38 -3.48
N GLY A 384 -15.89 -17.97 -2.38
CA GLY A 384 -15.93 -18.76 -1.13
C GLY A 384 -16.59 -20.13 -1.34
N ARG A 385 -17.77 -20.16 -1.96
CA ARG A 385 -18.50 -21.41 -2.26
C ARG A 385 -17.73 -22.35 -3.19
N ARG A 386 -17.00 -21.82 -4.17
CA ARG A 386 -16.14 -22.64 -5.04
C ARG A 386 -14.98 -23.27 -4.28
N PHE A 387 -14.38 -22.53 -3.35
CA PHE A 387 -13.31 -23.05 -2.50
C PHE A 387 -13.80 -24.18 -1.59
N GLU A 388 -14.94 -24.02 -0.91
CA GLU A 388 -15.55 -25.04 -0.07
C GLU A 388 -15.86 -26.33 -0.86
N ARG A 389 -16.46 -26.22 -2.05
CA ARG A 389 -16.74 -27.37 -2.91
C ARG A 389 -15.48 -28.11 -3.37
N SER A 390 -14.39 -27.39 -3.64
CA SER A 390 -13.12 -27.99 -4.05
C SER A 390 -12.38 -28.66 -2.89
N SER A 391 -12.56 -28.20 -1.66
CA SER A 391 -12.00 -28.82 -0.45
C SER A 391 -12.78 -30.05 0.01
N LEU A 392 -14.12 -30.02 -0.08
CA LEU A 392 -14.97 -31.17 0.24
C LEU A 392 -14.81 -32.34 -0.76
N GLY A 393 -14.48 -32.06 -2.03
CA GLY A 393 -14.20 -33.10 -3.03
C GLY A 393 -12.81 -33.74 -2.92
N ARG A 394 -11.98 -33.34 -1.95
CA ARG A 394 -10.65 -33.91 -1.68
C ARG A 394 -10.56 -34.62 -0.33
N LEU A 395 -11.68 -34.77 0.38
CA LEU A 395 -11.74 -35.65 1.56
C LEU A 395 -11.93 -37.08 1.05
N PRO A 396 -11.06 -38.05 1.48
CA PRO A 396 -11.14 -39.46 1.07
C PRO A 396 -12.40 -40.11 1.59
#